data_5dc740cef0c69e0d376cd3ab9b7805f6
#
_entry.id   5dc740cef0c69e0d376cd3ab9b7805f6
#
_cell.length_a   1.000
_cell.length_b   1.000
_cell.length_c   1.000
_cell.angle_alpha   90.00
_cell.angle_beta   90.00
_cell.angle_gamma   90.00
#
_symmetry.space_group_name_H-M   'P 1'
#
loop_
_entity.id
_entity.type
_entity.pdbx_description
1 polymer ?
#
loop_
_entity_poly.entity_id
_entity_poly.type
_entity_poly.pdbx_seq_one_letter_code
_entity_poly.pdbx_strand_id
1 'polypeptide(L)'
;PYDNSEHAKNALKEAIGLSEGVDGVAIHIVEVAAPPQDLVYSSINQTGFGMGVSLTSREDFAHVVEERNEESDKKLQDEIVSIVEGFEGELTAEVVFGIYTIETIIDAAKHYSCDLIVMGSRGLGAIRGAIGSVSYGVLRSADIPVLVVK
;
A
#
# COMPACT_ATOMS: atom_id res chain seq x y z
N PRO A 1 5.92 0.79 -1.38
CA PRO A 1 4.60 0.57 -2.01
C PRO A 1 4.66 -0.61 -2.99
N TYR A 2 3.58 -1.41 -3.03
CA TYR A 2 3.48 -2.64 -3.79
C TYR A 2 2.14 -2.69 -4.56
N ASP A 3 2.13 -3.18 -5.79
CA ASP A 3 0.94 -3.32 -6.64
C ASP A 3 0.98 -4.60 -7.50
N ASN A 4 1.77 -5.59 -7.08
CA ASN A 4 2.01 -6.85 -7.77
C ASN A 4 2.61 -6.74 -9.19
N SER A 5 3.02 -5.55 -9.64
CA SER A 5 3.75 -5.38 -10.89
C SER A 5 5.18 -5.94 -10.78
N GLU A 6 5.80 -6.29 -11.92
CA GLU A 6 7.20 -6.74 -11.94
C GLU A 6 8.14 -5.68 -11.39
N HIS A 7 7.86 -4.40 -11.60
CA HIS A 7 8.65 -3.31 -11.04
C HIS A 7 8.50 -3.21 -9.52
N ALA A 8 7.31 -3.48 -8.95
CA ALA A 8 7.09 -3.53 -7.51
C ALA A 8 7.81 -4.73 -6.87
N LYS A 9 7.77 -5.89 -7.53
CA LYS A 9 8.53 -7.08 -7.09
C LYS A 9 10.04 -6.83 -7.10
N ASN A 10 10.55 -6.18 -8.15
CA ASN A 10 11.95 -5.79 -8.20
C ASN A 10 12.31 -4.78 -7.11
N ALA A 11 11.43 -3.82 -6.83
CA ALA A 11 11.63 -2.85 -5.76
C ALA A 11 11.69 -3.51 -4.38
N LEU A 12 10.83 -4.51 -4.12
CA LEU A 12 10.86 -5.27 -2.87
C LEU A 12 12.17 -6.08 -2.73
N LYS A 13 12.62 -6.75 -3.81
CA LYS A 13 13.91 -7.45 -3.82
C LYS A 13 15.08 -6.51 -3.57
N GLU A 14 15.06 -5.32 -4.17
CA GLU A 14 16.08 -4.30 -3.96
C GLU A 14 16.08 -3.79 -2.51
N ALA A 15 14.90 -3.55 -1.92
CA ALA A 15 14.79 -3.16 -0.51
C ALA A 15 15.40 -4.22 0.43
N ILE A 16 15.14 -5.50 0.17
CA ILE A 16 15.74 -6.62 0.91
C ILE A 16 17.26 -6.62 0.71
N GLY A 17 17.75 -6.51 -0.54
CA GLY A 17 19.18 -6.46 -0.83
C GLY A 17 19.91 -5.29 -0.14
N LEU A 18 19.27 -4.12 -0.05
CA LEU A 18 19.82 -2.96 0.67
C LEU A 18 19.88 -3.18 2.18
N SER A 19 19.09 -4.08 2.73
CA SER A 19 19.07 -4.41 4.16
C SER A 19 20.14 -5.42 4.55
N GLU A 20 20.78 -6.11 3.61
CA GLU A 20 21.78 -7.13 3.89
C GLU A 20 22.97 -6.54 4.66
N GLY A 21 23.27 -7.11 5.82
CA GLY A 21 24.37 -6.69 6.69
C GLY A 21 24.10 -5.39 7.47
N VAL A 22 22.86 -4.90 7.47
CA VAL A 22 22.44 -3.75 8.26
C VAL A 22 21.54 -4.22 9.40
N ASP A 23 21.94 -3.96 10.64
CA ASP A 23 21.16 -4.33 11.82
C ASP A 23 19.95 -3.38 12.04
N GLY A 24 18.85 -3.94 12.53
CA GLY A 24 17.68 -3.17 12.94
C GLY A 24 16.85 -2.61 11.79
N VAL A 25 16.94 -3.20 10.61
CA VAL A 25 16.10 -2.79 9.46
C VAL A 25 14.68 -3.33 9.62
N ALA A 26 13.70 -2.45 9.39
CA ALA A 26 12.29 -2.80 9.23
C ALA A 26 11.85 -2.51 7.79
N ILE A 27 11.10 -3.43 7.19
CA ILE A 27 10.47 -3.25 5.87
C ILE A 27 8.95 -3.24 6.04
N HIS A 28 8.33 -2.12 5.65
CA HIS A 28 6.88 -1.97 5.65
C HIS A 28 6.37 -2.00 4.20
N ILE A 29 5.61 -3.03 3.86
CA ILE A 29 5.04 -3.24 2.52
C ILE A 29 3.60 -2.74 2.55
N VAL A 30 3.31 -1.77 1.70
CA VAL A 30 1.98 -1.13 1.63
C VAL A 30 1.42 -1.26 0.22
N GLU A 31 0.26 -1.88 0.09
CA GLU A 31 -0.59 -1.82 -1.10
C GLU A 31 -1.69 -0.80 -0.88
N VAL A 32 -1.87 0.13 -1.80
CA VAL A 32 -2.97 1.10 -1.74
C VAL A 32 -4.10 0.63 -2.62
N ALA A 33 -5.22 0.27 -2.00
CA ALA A 33 -6.44 -0.15 -2.68
C ALA A 33 -7.52 0.95 -2.66
N ALA A 34 -8.38 0.96 -3.68
CA ALA A 34 -9.55 1.80 -3.65
C ALA A 34 -10.54 1.32 -2.58
N PRO A 35 -11.17 2.21 -1.80
CA PRO A 35 -12.18 1.81 -0.83
C PRO A 35 -13.31 1.01 -1.51
N PRO A 36 -13.80 -0.06 -0.91
CA PRO A 36 -14.95 -0.80 -1.42
C PRO A 36 -16.17 0.11 -1.66
N GLN A 37 -16.81 -0.03 -2.82
CA GLN A 37 -17.88 0.89 -3.23
C GLN A 37 -19.09 0.85 -2.28
N ASP A 38 -19.41 -0.31 -1.72
CA ASP A 38 -20.47 -0.49 -0.71
C ASP A 38 -20.20 0.30 0.57
N LEU A 39 -18.93 0.45 0.97
CA LEU A 39 -18.54 1.28 2.12
C LEU A 39 -18.64 2.79 1.80
N VAL A 40 -18.31 3.18 0.58
CA VAL A 40 -18.44 4.58 0.14
C VAL A 40 -19.92 4.98 0.06
N TYR A 41 -20.79 4.11 -0.49
CA TYR A 41 -22.23 4.38 -0.58
C TYR A 41 -22.92 4.42 0.79
N SER A 42 -22.50 3.62 1.77
CA SER A 42 -23.07 3.67 3.11
C SER A 42 -22.74 4.97 3.85
N SER A 43 -21.57 5.53 3.66
CA SER A 43 -21.19 6.81 4.25
C SER A 43 -21.92 8.01 3.63
N ILE A 44 -22.23 7.96 2.34
CA ILE A 44 -23.00 9.01 1.64
C ILE A 44 -24.48 8.98 2.07
N ASN A 45 -25.03 7.82 2.33
CA ASN A 45 -26.44 7.67 2.72
C ASN A 45 -26.76 8.12 4.17
N GLN A 46 -25.77 8.24 5.04
CA GLN A 46 -25.94 8.83 6.38
C GLN A 46 -26.21 10.33 6.33
N THR A 47 -25.97 10.99 5.19
CA THR A 47 -26.25 12.44 5.01
C THR A 47 -27.61 12.75 4.38
N GLY A 48 -28.50 11.77 4.18
CA GLY A 48 -29.92 12.06 4.03
C GLY A 48 -30.54 11.99 2.62
N PHE A 49 -29.97 11.26 1.67
CA PHE A 49 -30.66 10.97 0.39
C PHE A 49 -30.28 9.60 -0.17
N GLY A 50 -31.17 8.60 -0.02
CA GLY A 50 -31.10 7.34 -0.76
C GLY A 50 -31.45 6.09 0.06
N MET A 51 -32.31 5.21 -0.48
CA MET A 51 -32.61 3.88 0.07
C MET A 51 -31.41 2.95 -0.18
N GLY A 52 -30.47 2.89 0.74
CA GLY A 52 -29.33 1.96 0.76
C GLY A 52 -29.37 1.07 1.99
N VAL A 53 -28.69 -0.07 1.95
CA VAL A 53 -28.54 -0.98 3.07
C VAL A 53 -28.01 -0.20 4.28
N SER A 54 -28.85 -0.05 5.29
CA SER A 54 -28.47 0.56 6.55
C SER A 54 -27.51 -0.38 7.28
N LEU A 55 -26.23 -0.07 7.31
CA LEU A 55 -25.35 -0.57 8.35
C LEU A 55 -25.85 0.09 9.64
N THR A 56 -26.45 -0.68 10.52
CA THR A 56 -27.26 -0.19 11.61
C THR A 56 -26.47 0.40 12.76
N SER A 57 -25.13 0.26 12.74
CA SER A 57 -24.27 0.89 13.74
C SER A 57 -22.89 1.22 13.18
N ARG A 58 -22.20 2.14 13.87
CA ARG A 58 -20.79 2.47 13.60
C ARG A 58 -19.87 1.26 13.86
N GLU A 59 -20.31 0.35 14.72
CA GLU A 59 -19.62 -0.89 15.08
C GLU A 59 -19.71 -1.91 13.94
N ASP A 60 -20.89 -2.08 13.30
CA ASP A 60 -21.04 -2.96 12.13
C ASP A 60 -20.18 -2.51 10.94
N PHE A 61 -20.08 -1.18 10.74
CA PHE A 61 -19.22 -0.61 9.71
C PHE A 61 -17.74 -0.90 9.99
N ALA A 62 -17.28 -0.68 11.22
CA ALA A 62 -15.92 -0.95 11.64
C ALA A 62 -15.56 -2.43 11.47
N HIS A 63 -16.45 -3.34 11.83
CA HIS A 63 -16.24 -4.79 11.70
C HIS A 63 -16.11 -5.23 10.24
N VAL A 64 -16.95 -4.72 9.34
CA VAL A 64 -16.85 -5.03 7.90
C VAL A 64 -15.56 -4.50 7.28
N VAL A 65 -15.10 -3.32 7.72
CA VAL A 65 -13.80 -2.77 7.28
C VAL A 65 -12.65 -3.64 7.77
N GLU A 66 -12.69 -4.05 9.02
CA GLU A 66 -11.65 -4.88 9.66
C GLU A 66 -11.54 -6.26 9.01
N GLU A 67 -12.68 -6.98 8.80
CA GLU A 67 -12.68 -8.28 8.11
C GLU A 67 -12.12 -8.19 6.68
N ARG A 68 -12.44 -7.13 5.93
CA ARG A 68 -11.92 -6.94 4.57
C ARG A 68 -10.45 -6.57 4.54
N ASN A 69 -9.97 -5.82 5.53
CA ASN A 69 -8.55 -5.56 5.70
C ASN A 69 -7.79 -6.86 5.92
N GLU A 70 -8.23 -7.70 6.86
CA GLU A 70 -7.58 -8.98 7.15
C GLU A 70 -7.49 -9.91 5.93
N GLU A 71 -8.56 -10.00 5.11
CA GLU A 71 -8.56 -10.81 3.88
C GLU A 71 -7.58 -10.23 2.84
N SER A 72 -7.56 -8.92 2.69
CA SER A 72 -6.68 -8.21 1.75
C SER A 72 -5.22 -8.30 2.16
N ASP A 73 -4.93 -8.12 3.45
CA ASP A 73 -3.59 -8.24 4.02
C ASP A 73 -3.04 -9.65 3.87
N LYS A 74 -3.88 -10.66 4.13
CA LYS A 74 -3.52 -12.06 3.94
C LYS A 74 -3.17 -12.36 2.48
N LYS A 75 -3.97 -11.86 1.54
CA LYS A 75 -3.68 -12.03 0.12
C LYS A 75 -2.36 -11.38 -0.27
N LEU A 76 -2.10 -10.16 0.18
CA LEU A 76 -0.82 -9.49 -0.03
C LEU A 76 0.34 -10.29 0.56
N GLN A 77 0.21 -10.80 1.78
CA GLN A 77 1.22 -11.63 2.43
C GLN A 77 1.51 -12.90 1.63
N ASP A 78 0.48 -13.60 1.14
CA ASP A 78 0.62 -14.80 0.30
C ASP A 78 1.35 -14.48 -1.03
N GLU A 79 1.10 -13.31 -1.61
CA GLU A 79 1.75 -12.87 -2.86
C GLU A 79 3.24 -12.57 -2.69
N ILE A 80 3.65 -12.02 -1.56
CA ILE A 80 5.05 -11.61 -1.33
C ILE A 80 5.90 -12.70 -0.67
N VAL A 81 5.29 -13.75 -0.10
CA VAL A 81 5.99 -14.77 0.71
C VAL A 81 7.26 -15.31 0.07
N SER A 82 7.22 -15.60 -1.23
CA SER A 82 8.38 -16.12 -1.97
C SER A 82 9.47 -15.07 -2.24
N ILE A 83 9.14 -13.79 -2.12
CA ILE A 83 10.09 -12.68 -2.34
C ILE A 83 10.81 -12.34 -1.05
N VAL A 84 10.11 -12.44 0.08
CA VAL A 84 10.63 -12.10 1.41
C VAL A 84 11.28 -13.28 2.12
N GLU A 85 11.29 -14.46 1.50
CA GLU A 85 11.93 -15.65 2.05
C GLU A 85 13.42 -15.40 2.34
N GLY A 86 13.82 -15.64 3.59
CA GLY A 86 15.20 -15.41 4.04
C GLY A 86 15.50 -14.00 4.54
N PHE A 87 14.54 -13.09 4.54
CA PHE A 87 14.70 -11.80 5.20
C PHE A 87 14.59 -11.97 6.73
N GLU A 88 15.60 -11.54 7.48
CA GLU A 88 15.69 -11.72 8.94
C GLU A 88 15.28 -10.47 9.73
N GLY A 89 14.92 -9.36 9.07
CA GLY A 89 14.49 -8.11 9.71
C GLY A 89 13.01 -8.12 10.12
N GLU A 90 12.55 -7.01 10.66
CA GLU A 90 11.13 -6.77 10.91
C GLU A 90 10.41 -6.52 9.59
N LEU A 91 9.30 -7.23 9.36
CA LEU A 91 8.52 -7.10 8.14
C LEU A 91 7.03 -7.00 8.47
N THR A 92 6.40 -5.97 7.91
CA THR A 92 4.93 -5.83 7.91
C THR A 92 4.41 -5.70 6.48
N ALA A 93 3.21 -6.21 6.22
CA ALA A 93 2.54 -6.07 4.93
C ALA A 93 1.06 -5.82 5.17
N GLU A 94 0.56 -4.72 4.62
CA GLU A 94 -0.83 -4.30 4.79
C GLU A 94 -1.40 -3.68 3.52
N VAL A 95 -2.71 -3.75 3.39
CA VAL A 95 -3.47 -3.04 2.37
C VAL A 95 -4.14 -1.82 2.99
N VAL A 96 -3.79 -0.63 2.53
CA VAL A 96 -4.38 0.63 3.00
C VAL A 96 -5.40 1.12 1.99
N PHE A 97 -6.64 1.31 2.42
CA PHE A 97 -7.67 1.89 1.57
C PHE A 97 -7.50 3.41 1.48
N GLY A 98 -7.31 3.90 0.24
CA GLY A 98 -7.14 5.33 -0.01
C GLY A 98 -7.63 5.77 -1.38
N ILE A 99 -8.21 6.97 -1.46
CA ILE A 99 -8.67 7.57 -2.73
C ILE A 99 -7.50 8.23 -3.46
N TYR A 100 -6.53 8.75 -2.71
CA TYR A 100 -5.37 9.47 -3.21
C TYR A 100 -4.10 8.65 -2.98
N THR A 101 -3.73 7.80 -3.94
CA THR A 101 -2.64 6.84 -3.81
C THR A 101 -1.30 7.48 -3.39
N ILE A 102 -0.95 8.63 -3.94
CA ILE A 102 0.33 9.30 -3.66
C ILE A 102 0.39 9.74 -2.19
N GLU A 103 -0.66 10.43 -1.74
CA GLU A 103 -0.78 10.91 -0.37
C GLU A 103 -0.82 9.75 0.63
N THR A 104 -1.57 8.69 0.31
CA THR A 104 -1.65 7.49 1.15
C THR A 104 -0.28 6.83 1.34
N ILE A 105 0.53 6.73 0.27
CA ILE A 105 1.90 6.21 0.36
C ILE A 105 2.77 7.08 1.28
N ILE A 106 2.69 8.40 1.12
CA ILE A 106 3.49 9.35 1.91
C ILE A 106 3.07 9.31 3.38
N ASP A 107 1.77 9.23 3.64
CA ASP A 107 1.24 9.15 5.01
C ASP A 107 1.62 7.82 5.68
N ALA A 108 1.60 6.71 4.96
CA ALA A 108 2.11 5.43 5.46
C ALA A 108 3.60 5.52 5.80
N ALA A 109 4.43 6.11 4.93
CA ALA A 109 5.85 6.30 5.22
C ALA A 109 6.09 7.16 6.48
N LYS A 110 5.27 8.18 6.71
CA LYS A 110 5.32 9.00 7.94
C LYS A 110 4.84 8.21 9.16
N HIS A 111 3.76 7.44 9.03
CA HIS A 111 3.20 6.62 10.10
C HIS A 111 4.23 5.63 10.66
N TYR A 112 4.93 4.95 9.77
CA TYR A 112 6.00 4.00 10.12
C TYR A 112 7.35 4.65 10.37
N SER A 113 7.45 5.99 10.28
CA SER A 113 8.72 6.73 10.46
C SER A 113 9.82 6.21 9.54
N CYS A 114 9.49 5.93 8.28
CA CYS A 114 10.43 5.40 7.30
C CYS A 114 11.52 6.43 6.94
N ASP A 115 12.74 5.95 6.72
CA ASP A 115 13.88 6.76 6.25
C ASP A 115 14.04 6.74 4.73
N LEU A 116 13.41 5.78 4.05
CA LEU A 116 13.50 5.56 2.60
C LEU A 116 12.19 4.98 2.06
N ILE A 117 11.74 5.47 0.92
CA ILE A 117 10.70 4.81 0.12
C ILE A 117 11.37 4.09 -1.06
N VAL A 118 11.17 2.77 -1.17
CA VAL A 118 11.63 1.97 -2.32
C VAL A 118 10.40 1.56 -3.13
N MET A 119 10.34 1.92 -4.42
CA MET A 119 9.16 1.65 -5.23
C MET A 119 9.51 1.36 -6.69
N GLY A 120 8.64 0.63 -7.37
CA GLY A 120 8.77 0.38 -8.79
C GLY A 120 8.67 1.67 -9.61
N SER A 121 9.41 1.74 -10.71
CA SER A 121 9.33 2.90 -11.62
C SER A 121 8.00 2.98 -12.37
N ARG A 122 7.21 1.88 -12.38
CA ARG A 122 5.93 1.74 -13.07
C ARG A 122 5.06 0.72 -12.34
N GLY A 123 3.73 0.87 -12.47
CA GLY A 123 2.74 -0.11 -12.05
C GLY A 123 2.14 -0.88 -13.23
N LEU A 124 0.97 -1.52 -13.00
CA LEU A 124 0.30 -2.44 -13.93
C LEU A 124 -0.11 -1.81 -15.27
N GLY A 125 -0.26 -0.49 -15.40
CA GLY A 125 -0.78 0.20 -16.59
C GLY A 125 0.22 1.05 -17.37
N ALA A 126 1.51 0.93 -17.17
CA ALA A 126 2.48 1.90 -17.65
C ALA A 126 2.97 1.71 -19.09
N ILE A 127 3.05 2.82 -19.83
CA ILE A 127 3.64 2.88 -21.18
C ILE A 127 5.16 2.73 -21.09
N ARG A 128 5.78 1.99 -22.03
CA ARG A 128 7.24 1.82 -22.09
C ARG A 128 7.97 3.15 -22.19
N GLY A 129 9.00 3.34 -21.37
CA GLY A 129 9.94 4.47 -21.46
C GLY A 129 9.66 5.64 -20.51
N ALA A 130 8.50 5.70 -19.87
CA ALA A 130 8.15 6.76 -18.91
C ALA A 130 8.11 6.23 -17.47
N ILE A 131 8.38 7.11 -16.50
CA ILE A 131 8.10 6.85 -15.09
C ILE A 131 6.58 6.87 -14.88
N GLY A 132 6.05 6.01 -14.00
CA GLY A 132 4.63 5.96 -13.67
C GLY A 132 4.17 7.24 -12.93
N SER A 133 2.89 7.58 -13.06
CA SER A 133 2.31 8.78 -12.43
C SER A 133 2.42 8.75 -10.90
N VAL A 134 2.20 7.59 -10.28
CA VAL A 134 2.34 7.42 -8.82
C VAL A 134 3.80 7.58 -8.42
N SER A 135 4.73 6.89 -9.10
CA SER A 135 6.17 6.96 -8.79
C SER A 135 6.71 8.39 -8.96
N TYR A 136 6.29 9.08 -10.01
CA TYR A 136 6.64 10.48 -10.21
C TYR A 136 6.04 11.39 -9.12
N GLY A 137 4.79 11.17 -8.75
CA GLY A 137 4.12 11.94 -7.72
C GLY A 137 4.77 11.76 -6.34
N VAL A 138 5.07 10.53 -5.95
CA VAL A 138 5.77 10.23 -4.68
C VAL A 138 7.18 10.85 -4.68
N LEU A 139 7.96 10.65 -5.76
CA LEU A 139 9.30 11.24 -5.89
C LEU A 139 9.31 12.76 -5.73
N ARG A 140 8.27 13.43 -6.21
CA ARG A 140 8.13 14.88 -6.14
C ARG A 140 7.67 15.39 -4.77
N SER A 141 6.85 14.61 -4.06
CA SER A 141 6.10 15.09 -2.88
C SER A 141 6.59 14.48 -1.57
N ALA A 142 7.43 13.46 -1.58
CA ALA A 142 7.98 12.87 -0.37
C ALA A 142 9.04 13.77 0.28
N ASP A 143 9.02 13.83 1.60
CA ASP A 143 10.01 14.58 2.42
C ASP A 143 11.28 13.75 2.72
N ILE A 144 11.26 12.45 2.38
CA ILE A 144 12.37 11.50 2.58
C ILE A 144 12.88 10.98 1.22
N PRO A 145 14.09 10.41 1.16
CA PRO A 145 14.61 9.80 -0.05
C PRO A 145 13.67 8.78 -0.69
N VAL A 146 13.64 8.75 -2.02
CA VAL A 146 12.85 7.79 -2.81
C VAL A 146 13.76 7.08 -3.80
N LEU A 147 13.85 5.76 -3.69
CA LEU A 147 14.54 4.90 -4.65
C LEU A 147 13.52 4.33 -5.64
N VAL A 148 13.71 4.63 -6.92
CA VAL A 148 12.83 4.17 -8.00
C VAL A 148 13.52 3.06 -8.78
N VAL A 149 12.97 1.84 -8.72
CA VAL A 149 13.51 0.61 -9.29
C VAL A 149 12.82 0.26 -10.61
N LYS A 150 13.58 -0.26 -11.60
CA LYS A 150 13.06 -0.68 -12.92
C LYS A 150 12.78 -2.17 -12.98
#